data_13673d6b7e1f8209d242e6880af77f4f
#
_entry.id   13673d6b7e1f8209d242e6880af77f4f
#
_cell.length_a   1.000
_cell.length_b   1.000
_cell.length_c   1.000
_cell.angle_alpha   90.00
_cell.angle_beta   90.00
_cell.angle_gamma   90.00
#
_symmetry.space_group_name_H-M   'P 1'
#
loop_
_entity.id
_entity.type
_entity.pdbx_description
1 polymer ?
#
loop_
_entity_poly.entity_id
_entity_poly.type
_entity_poly.pdbx_seq_one_letter_code
_entity_poly.pdbx_strand_id
1 'polypeptide(L)'
;HQVFLGIGLQPLKNLSIGVNGSYLWGGYNRSIINSYTDAYINTLSKYYSTDVRSYRLDFGLQYTIPFDKANSITIGATYGLGHKLNADAECKILSINNQTGIKDSTIFIVKNGLEIPHFIATGLMFNHKNKLKVGMDYSLQKWGKTSFPVYSDNAGNASYAMNDKNFND
;
A
#
# COMPACT_ATOMS: atom_id res chain seq x y z
N HIS A 1 -8.05 5.98 -7.44
CA HIS A 1 -9.51 5.82 -7.37
C HIS A 1 -9.86 4.40 -6.94
N GLN A 2 -11.04 4.25 -6.30
CA GLN A 2 -11.52 2.95 -5.82
C GLN A 2 -13.04 2.89 -5.94
N VAL A 3 -13.56 1.76 -6.39
CA VAL A 3 -14.96 1.36 -6.24
C VAL A 3 -14.98 0.07 -5.42
N PHE A 4 -15.97 -0.06 -4.56
CA PHE A 4 -16.10 -1.25 -3.71
C PHE A 4 -17.56 -1.71 -3.60
N LEU A 5 -17.70 -3.01 -3.38
CA LEU A 5 -18.96 -3.67 -3.07
C LEU A 5 -18.75 -4.63 -1.91
N GLY A 6 -19.59 -4.54 -0.90
CA GLY A 6 -19.53 -5.40 0.29
C GLY A 6 -20.84 -6.14 0.52
N ILE A 7 -20.72 -7.37 1.02
CA ILE A 7 -21.84 -8.19 1.47
C ILE A 7 -21.58 -8.58 2.92
N GLY A 8 -22.58 -8.39 3.78
CA GLY A 8 -22.58 -8.81 5.17
C GLY A 8 -23.73 -9.76 5.46
N LEU A 9 -23.44 -10.79 6.25
CA LEU A 9 -24.40 -11.79 6.69
C LEU A 9 -24.30 -11.93 8.22
N GLN A 10 -25.45 -12.20 8.85
CA GLN A 10 -25.51 -12.52 10.27
C GLN A 10 -26.02 -13.96 10.44
N PRO A 11 -25.13 -14.98 10.33
CA PRO A 11 -25.54 -16.38 10.40
C PRO A 11 -26.02 -16.81 11.78
N LEU A 12 -25.56 -16.13 12.84
CA LEU A 12 -25.99 -16.34 14.21
C LEU A 12 -26.37 -14.99 14.84
N LYS A 13 -27.23 -15.01 15.83
CA LYS A 13 -27.82 -13.83 16.47
C LYS A 13 -26.82 -12.74 16.88
N ASN A 14 -25.58 -13.13 17.21
CA ASN A 14 -24.54 -12.21 17.69
C ASN A 14 -23.27 -12.22 16.82
N LEU A 15 -23.27 -13.01 15.74
CA LEU A 15 -22.11 -13.18 14.84
C LEU A 15 -22.43 -12.60 13.48
N SER A 16 -21.63 -11.65 13.04
CA SER A 16 -21.68 -11.08 11.70
C SER A 16 -20.38 -11.38 10.95
N ILE A 17 -20.51 -11.76 9.70
CA ILE A 17 -19.37 -11.95 8.78
C ILE A 17 -19.61 -11.07 7.55
N GLY A 18 -18.52 -10.56 6.98
CA GLY A 18 -18.59 -9.72 5.80
C GLY A 18 -17.42 -9.95 4.87
N VAL A 19 -17.67 -9.70 3.60
CA VAL A 19 -16.67 -9.70 2.54
C VAL A 19 -16.83 -8.42 1.75
N ASN A 20 -15.72 -7.72 1.50
CA ASN A 20 -15.69 -6.53 0.68
C ASN A 20 -14.70 -6.72 -0.46
N GLY A 21 -15.17 -6.55 -1.69
CA GLY A 21 -14.36 -6.53 -2.89
C GLY A 21 -14.23 -5.11 -3.41
N SER A 22 -13.01 -4.68 -3.71
CA SER A 22 -12.73 -3.37 -4.27
C SER A 22 -11.93 -3.48 -5.56
N TYR A 23 -12.20 -2.58 -6.50
CA TYR A 23 -11.37 -2.37 -7.67
C TYR A 23 -10.64 -1.03 -7.53
N LEU A 24 -9.33 -1.07 -7.73
CA LEU A 24 -8.40 0.06 -7.57
C LEU A 24 -7.84 0.46 -8.92
N TRP A 25 -7.85 1.76 -9.23
CA TRP A 25 -7.17 2.28 -10.41
C TRP A 25 -6.63 3.68 -10.17
N GLY A 26 -5.55 4.02 -10.86
CA GLY A 26 -4.93 5.34 -10.78
C GLY A 26 -3.47 5.31 -11.15
N GLY A 27 -2.87 6.49 -11.28
CA GLY A 27 -1.45 6.67 -11.57
C GLY A 27 -0.73 7.36 -10.43
N TYR A 28 0.54 7.06 -10.30
CA TYR A 28 1.48 7.72 -9.40
C TYR A 28 2.69 8.21 -10.19
N ASN A 29 3.02 9.49 -10.03
CA ASN A 29 4.20 10.08 -10.63
C ASN A 29 5.01 10.80 -9.55
N ARG A 30 6.32 10.54 -9.53
CA ARG A 30 7.28 11.19 -8.64
C ARG A 30 8.52 11.59 -9.42
N SER A 31 8.99 12.81 -9.23
CA SER A 31 10.28 13.27 -9.79
C SER A 31 11.25 13.65 -8.67
N ILE A 32 12.52 13.29 -8.86
CA ILE A 32 13.63 13.69 -8.00
C ILE A 32 14.68 14.29 -8.93
N ILE A 33 15.00 15.57 -8.72
CA ILE A 33 15.98 16.29 -9.52
C ILE A 33 17.15 16.68 -8.62
N ASN A 34 18.34 16.21 -8.94
CA ASN A 34 19.58 16.58 -8.29
C ASN A 34 20.36 17.50 -9.23
N SER A 35 20.38 18.79 -8.90
CA SER A 35 21.16 19.80 -9.62
C SER A 35 22.31 20.29 -8.74
N TYR A 36 23.41 20.61 -9.38
CA TYR A 36 24.61 21.10 -8.72
C TYR A 36 25.02 22.45 -9.29
N THR A 37 25.61 23.32 -8.48
CA THR A 37 26.14 24.61 -8.89
C THR A 37 27.42 24.48 -9.69
N ASP A 38 28.12 23.33 -9.57
CA ASP A 38 29.30 23.02 -10.35
C ASP A 38 28.92 22.56 -11.75
N ALA A 39 29.37 23.28 -12.77
CA ALA A 39 29.11 22.99 -14.18
C ALA A 39 29.74 21.67 -14.66
N TYR A 40 30.73 21.14 -13.93
CA TYR A 40 31.38 19.85 -14.26
C TYR A 40 30.54 18.64 -13.81
N ILE A 41 29.55 18.85 -12.93
CA ILE A 41 28.66 17.79 -12.42
C ILE A 41 27.37 17.79 -13.22
N ASN A 42 27.01 16.66 -13.81
CA ASN A 42 25.75 16.51 -14.55
C ASN A 42 24.54 16.65 -13.64
N THR A 43 23.48 17.29 -14.13
CA THR A 43 22.17 17.28 -13.49
C THR A 43 21.52 15.92 -13.73
N LEU A 44 21.10 15.25 -12.64
CA LEU A 44 20.47 13.94 -12.68
C LEU A 44 19.01 14.06 -12.26
N SER A 45 18.11 13.70 -13.17
CA SER A 45 16.67 13.67 -12.89
C SER A 45 16.15 12.23 -12.95
N LYS A 46 15.42 11.81 -11.92
CA LYS A 46 14.79 10.51 -11.82
C LYS A 46 13.28 10.69 -11.81
N TYR A 47 12.59 10.08 -12.76
CA TYR A 47 11.14 10.10 -12.89
C TYR A 47 10.62 8.70 -12.64
N TYR A 48 9.79 8.57 -11.62
CA TYR A 48 9.10 7.31 -11.30
C TYR A 48 7.65 7.46 -11.69
N SER A 49 7.14 6.52 -12.47
CA SER A 49 5.72 6.47 -12.83
C SER A 49 5.18 5.05 -12.73
N THR A 50 3.91 4.94 -12.41
CA THR A 50 3.20 3.67 -12.43
C THR A 50 1.71 3.91 -12.61
N ASP A 51 1.07 3.05 -13.40
CA ASP A 51 -0.37 2.95 -13.51
C ASP A 51 -0.83 1.66 -12.83
N VAL A 52 -1.73 1.81 -11.84
CA VAL A 52 -2.26 0.71 -11.04
C VAL A 52 -3.64 0.34 -11.56
N ARG A 53 -3.86 -0.95 -11.81
CA ARG A 53 -5.18 -1.56 -12.05
C ARG A 53 -5.23 -2.87 -11.30
N SER A 54 -5.93 -2.91 -10.19
CA SER A 54 -5.92 -4.09 -9.34
C SER A 54 -7.21 -4.20 -8.52
N TYR A 55 -7.30 -5.25 -7.74
CA TYR A 55 -8.41 -5.50 -6.82
C TYR A 55 -7.91 -5.56 -5.38
N ARG A 56 -8.82 -5.48 -4.44
CA ARG A 56 -8.57 -5.74 -3.01
C ARG A 56 -9.73 -6.52 -2.44
N LEU A 57 -9.42 -7.53 -1.62
CA LEU A 57 -10.40 -8.33 -0.90
C LEU A 57 -10.16 -8.18 0.59
N ASP A 58 -11.22 -7.80 1.30
CA ASP A 58 -11.22 -7.67 2.75
C ASP A 58 -12.31 -8.57 3.35
N PHE A 59 -11.96 -9.29 4.41
CA PHE A 59 -12.85 -10.17 5.15
C PHE A 59 -13.05 -9.61 6.55
N GLY A 60 -14.29 -9.57 7.02
CA GLY A 60 -14.65 -9.06 8.32
C GLY A 60 -15.41 -10.07 9.16
N LEU A 61 -15.13 -10.10 10.45
CA LEU A 61 -15.82 -10.89 11.45
C LEU A 61 -16.15 -9.97 12.64
N GLN A 62 -17.35 -10.07 13.16
CA GLN A 62 -17.78 -9.35 14.35
C GLN A 62 -18.61 -10.24 15.24
N TYR A 63 -18.31 -10.28 16.52
CA TYR A 63 -19.07 -11.02 17.52
C TYR A 63 -19.43 -10.13 18.69
N THR A 64 -20.72 -10.10 19.03
CA THR A 64 -21.25 -9.31 20.17
C THR A 64 -21.64 -10.21 21.32
N ILE A 65 -21.06 -9.95 22.49
CA ILE A 65 -21.33 -10.67 23.73
C ILE A 65 -22.19 -9.78 24.61
N PRO A 66 -23.49 -10.03 24.73
CA PRO A 66 -24.32 -9.34 25.72
C PRO A 66 -24.06 -9.93 27.11
N PHE A 67 -23.76 -9.08 28.10
CA PHE A 67 -23.64 -9.48 29.49
C PHE A 67 -25.00 -9.39 30.20
N ASP A 68 -25.72 -8.30 29.91
CA ASP A 68 -27.05 -8.05 30.42
C ASP A 68 -27.86 -7.19 29.43
N LYS A 69 -29.07 -6.74 29.81
CA LYS A 69 -29.92 -5.89 28.97
C LYS A 69 -29.32 -4.51 28.67
N ALA A 70 -28.28 -4.12 29.37
CA ALA A 70 -27.68 -2.80 29.32
C ALA A 70 -26.26 -2.78 28.80
N ASN A 71 -25.53 -3.89 28.91
CA ASN A 71 -24.11 -3.96 28.63
C ASN A 71 -23.77 -5.02 27.58
N SER A 72 -22.90 -4.66 26.64
CA SER A 72 -22.35 -5.61 25.67
C SER A 72 -20.90 -5.28 25.32
N ILE A 73 -20.15 -6.31 24.96
CA ILE A 73 -18.85 -6.17 24.32
C ILE A 73 -18.95 -6.70 22.90
N THR A 74 -18.43 -5.93 21.97
CA THR A 74 -18.30 -6.35 20.57
C THR A 74 -16.82 -6.51 20.25
N ILE A 75 -16.45 -7.67 19.73
CA ILE A 75 -15.11 -7.99 19.23
C ILE A 75 -15.20 -8.04 17.71
N GLY A 76 -14.31 -7.33 17.04
CA GLY A 76 -14.19 -7.31 15.58
C GLY A 76 -12.82 -7.75 15.13
N ALA A 77 -12.75 -8.40 13.97
CA ALA A 77 -11.52 -8.69 13.26
C ALA A 77 -11.71 -8.46 11.76
N THR A 78 -10.69 -7.90 11.12
CA THR A 78 -10.66 -7.70 9.67
C THR A 78 -9.35 -8.22 9.11
N TYR A 79 -9.42 -8.89 7.97
CA TYR A 79 -8.27 -9.37 7.24
C TYR A 79 -8.33 -8.89 5.80
N GLY A 80 -7.32 -8.16 5.36
CA GLY A 80 -7.12 -7.75 3.97
C GLY A 80 -6.08 -8.63 3.28
N LEU A 81 -6.45 -9.17 2.12
CA LEU A 81 -5.58 -10.05 1.34
C LEU A 81 -4.49 -9.23 0.65
N GLY A 82 -3.24 -9.49 1.01
CA GLY A 82 -2.07 -8.94 0.33
C GLY A 82 -1.76 -9.70 -0.96
N HIS A 83 -1.37 -8.97 -2.01
CA HIS A 83 -0.98 -9.56 -3.30
C HIS A 83 -0.21 -8.56 -4.16
N LYS A 84 0.41 -9.07 -5.23
CA LYS A 84 1.03 -8.23 -6.25
C LYS A 84 -0.02 -7.49 -7.05
N LEU A 85 0.22 -6.20 -7.28
CA LEU A 85 -0.63 -5.37 -8.10
C LEU A 85 -0.32 -5.59 -9.58
N ASN A 86 -1.33 -5.48 -10.43
CA ASN A 86 -1.12 -5.31 -11.86
C ASN A 86 -0.71 -3.85 -12.11
N ALA A 87 0.57 -3.57 -11.89
CA ALA A 87 1.15 -2.23 -11.92
C ALA A 87 2.63 -2.32 -12.31
N ASP A 88 2.95 -1.85 -13.49
CA ASP A 88 4.33 -1.77 -13.94
C ASP A 88 4.97 -0.51 -13.35
N ALA A 89 6.11 -0.69 -12.68
CA ALA A 89 6.88 0.41 -12.13
C ALA A 89 7.93 0.84 -13.14
N GLU A 90 7.84 2.08 -13.61
CA GLU A 90 8.80 2.68 -14.52
C GLU A 90 9.72 3.64 -13.77
N CYS A 91 11.01 3.59 -14.05
CA CYS A 91 12.00 4.56 -13.64
C CYS A 91 12.73 5.10 -14.86
N LYS A 92 12.49 6.38 -15.20
CA LYS A 92 13.23 7.09 -16.25
C LYS A 92 14.29 7.96 -15.60
N ILE A 93 15.54 7.78 -16.05
CA ILE A 93 16.69 8.58 -15.63
C ILE A 93 17.06 9.50 -16.78
N LEU A 94 17.20 10.77 -16.49
CA LEU A 94 17.70 11.79 -17.41
C LEU A 94 18.96 12.40 -16.83
N SER A 95 20.07 12.26 -17.51
CA SER A 95 21.35 12.94 -17.23
C SER A 95 21.54 14.08 -18.21
N ILE A 96 21.82 15.26 -17.71
CA ILE A 96 22.08 16.46 -18.52
C ILE A 96 23.51 16.92 -18.21
N ASN A 97 24.35 16.95 -19.25
CA ASN A 97 25.66 17.55 -19.13
C ASN A 97 25.53 19.09 -19.11
N ASN A 98 25.89 19.71 -17.99
CA ASN A 98 25.67 21.15 -17.78
C ASN A 98 26.58 22.04 -18.64
N GLN A 99 27.67 21.50 -19.19
CA GLN A 99 28.58 22.27 -20.07
C GLN A 99 28.12 22.23 -21.54
N THR A 100 27.72 21.02 -22.00
CA THR A 100 27.41 20.81 -23.42
C THR A 100 25.92 20.83 -23.73
N GLY A 101 25.06 20.74 -22.69
CA GLY A 101 23.62 20.58 -22.85
C GLY A 101 23.18 19.22 -23.39
N ILE A 102 24.10 18.28 -23.56
CA ILE A 102 23.80 16.93 -24.05
C ILE A 102 22.94 16.19 -23.00
N LYS A 103 21.86 15.58 -23.48
CA LYS A 103 20.91 14.79 -22.66
C LYS A 103 21.03 13.33 -22.98
N ASP A 104 21.19 12.52 -21.95
CA ASP A 104 21.11 11.07 -22.05
C ASP A 104 19.96 10.56 -21.17
N SER A 105 19.21 9.57 -21.66
CA SER A 105 18.07 9.04 -20.93
C SER A 105 18.01 7.53 -21.01
N THR A 106 17.77 6.91 -19.84
CA THR A 106 17.58 5.46 -19.72
C THR A 106 16.25 5.19 -19.03
N ILE A 107 15.51 4.20 -19.53
CA ILE A 107 14.21 3.78 -18.97
C ILE A 107 14.35 2.34 -18.48
N PHE A 108 13.93 2.12 -17.24
CA PHE A 108 13.82 0.81 -16.60
C PHE A 108 12.37 0.52 -16.27
N ILE A 109 11.92 -0.71 -16.51
CA ILE A 109 10.55 -1.15 -16.21
C ILE A 109 10.62 -2.44 -15.41
N VAL A 110 9.95 -2.44 -14.24
CA VAL A 110 9.73 -3.63 -13.44
C VAL A 110 8.25 -3.99 -13.51
N LYS A 111 7.96 -5.10 -14.21
CA LYS A 111 6.59 -5.59 -14.36
C LYS A 111 6.03 -6.07 -13.02
N ASN A 112 4.77 -5.68 -12.73
CA ASN A 112 4.09 -6.01 -11.48
C ASN A 112 4.94 -5.66 -10.24
N GLY A 113 5.64 -4.53 -10.29
CA GLY A 113 6.63 -4.11 -9.30
C GLY A 113 6.04 -3.53 -8.01
N LEU A 114 4.73 -3.53 -7.83
CA LEU A 114 4.07 -3.05 -6.62
C LEU A 114 3.27 -4.17 -5.95
N GLU A 115 3.23 -4.14 -4.63
CA GLU A 115 2.50 -5.10 -3.81
C GLU A 115 1.68 -4.36 -2.74
N ILE A 116 0.50 -4.91 -2.42
CA ILE A 116 -0.26 -4.54 -1.23
C ILE A 116 0.08 -5.56 -0.14
N PRO A 117 0.49 -5.13 1.07
CA PRO A 117 0.75 -6.04 2.17
C PRO A 117 -0.54 -6.66 2.71
N HIS A 118 -0.40 -7.81 3.36
CA HIS A 118 -1.46 -8.34 4.20
C HIS A 118 -1.78 -7.36 5.34
N PHE A 119 -3.06 -7.16 5.57
CA PHE A 119 -3.58 -6.29 6.61
C PHE A 119 -4.40 -7.11 7.60
N ILE A 120 -4.17 -6.91 8.88
CA ILE A 120 -4.94 -7.49 9.97
C ILE A 120 -5.34 -6.35 10.90
N ALA A 121 -6.61 -6.27 11.23
CA ALA A 121 -7.09 -5.37 12.28
C ALA A 121 -7.99 -6.13 13.25
N THR A 122 -7.92 -5.76 14.51
CA THR A 122 -8.80 -6.26 15.58
C THR A 122 -9.30 -5.09 16.38
N GLY A 123 -10.55 -5.16 16.81
CA GLY A 123 -11.17 -4.12 17.60
C GLY A 123 -12.03 -4.69 18.71
N LEU A 124 -12.17 -3.91 19.78
CA LEU A 124 -12.98 -4.22 20.93
C LEU A 124 -13.80 -2.98 21.28
N MET A 125 -15.10 -3.13 21.43
CA MET A 125 -16.01 -2.04 21.81
C MET A 125 -16.90 -2.47 22.98
N PHE A 126 -16.85 -1.71 24.08
CA PHE A 126 -17.78 -1.81 25.18
C PHE A 126 -18.93 -0.82 25.00
N ASN A 127 -20.16 -1.27 25.18
CA ASN A 127 -21.38 -0.47 25.11
C ASN A 127 -22.17 -0.58 26.41
N HIS A 128 -22.46 0.59 27.03
CA HIS A 128 -23.28 0.70 28.22
C HIS A 128 -24.56 1.47 27.91
N LYS A 129 -25.72 0.80 27.96
CA LYS A 129 -27.06 1.40 27.81
C LYS A 129 -27.23 2.23 26.53
N ASN A 130 -26.45 2.00 25.49
CA ASN A 130 -26.34 2.85 24.30
C ASN A 130 -25.99 4.35 24.57
N LYS A 131 -25.61 4.68 25.82
CA LYS A 131 -25.23 6.03 26.22
C LYS A 131 -23.73 6.24 26.27
N LEU A 132 -22.96 5.21 26.60
CA LEU A 132 -21.50 5.24 26.61
C LEU A 132 -20.98 4.11 25.73
N LYS A 133 -20.13 4.45 24.77
CA LYS A 133 -19.40 3.50 23.95
C LYS A 133 -17.92 3.82 24.06
N VAL A 134 -17.13 2.82 24.44
CA VAL A 134 -15.66 2.91 24.51
C VAL A 134 -15.09 1.79 23.64
N GLY A 135 -14.20 2.15 22.74
CA GLY A 135 -13.58 1.19 21.81
C GLY A 135 -12.09 1.40 21.71
N MET A 136 -11.41 0.33 21.33
CA MET A 136 -9.99 0.30 21.02
C MET A 136 -9.79 -0.58 19.79
N ASP A 137 -8.98 -0.09 18.83
CA ASP A 137 -8.63 -0.80 17.62
C ASP A 137 -7.12 -0.92 17.49
N TYR A 138 -6.68 -2.07 17.00
CA TYR A 138 -5.29 -2.33 16.63
C TYR A 138 -5.22 -2.81 15.20
N SER A 139 -4.31 -2.25 14.42
CA SER A 139 -4.09 -2.66 13.03
C SER A 139 -2.62 -2.90 12.73
N LEU A 140 -2.35 -3.94 11.96
CA LEU A 140 -1.02 -4.33 11.51
C LEU A 140 -1.00 -4.53 10.00
N GLN A 141 -0.04 -3.90 9.33
CA GLN A 141 0.25 -4.11 7.92
C GLN A 141 1.64 -4.73 7.79
N LYS A 142 1.75 -5.88 7.12
CA LYS A 142 3.01 -6.64 7.01
C LYS A 142 3.89 -6.13 5.86
N TRP A 143 4.39 -4.91 5.98
CA TRP A 143 5.26 -4.30 4.98
C TRP A 143 6.63 -4.97 4.84
N GLY A 144 7.17 -5.55 5.91
CA GLY A 144 8.47 -6.24 5.90
C GLY A 144 8.54 -7.45 4.98
N LYS A 145 7.38 -7.94 4.50
CA LYS A 145 7.29 -9.02 3.50
C LYS A 145 6.98 -8.53 2.09
N THR A 146 6.91 -7.23 1.89
CA THR A 146 6.54 -6.62 0.62
C THR A 146 7.79 -6.18 -0.13
N SER A 147 7.93 -6.64 -1.37
CA SER A 147 9.01 -6.20 -2.25
C SER A 147 8.64 -4.88 -2.93
N PHE A 148 9.64 -4.02 -3.12
CA PHE A 148 9.47 -2.73 -3.80
C PHE A 148 10.63 -2.49 -4.78
N PRO A 149 10.40 -1.93 -5.98
CA PRO A 149 11.46 -1.66 -6.92
C PRO A 149 12.32 -0.49 -6.48
N VAL A 150 13.63 -0.71 -6.44
CA VAL A 150 14.63 0.28 -6.04
C VAL A 150 15.62 0.48 -7.17
N TYR A 151 15.93 1.75 -7.44
CA TYR A 151 17.02 2.12 -8.32
C TYR A 151 18.33 2.08 -7.54
N SER A 152 19.32 1.39 -8.09
CA SER A 152 20.69 1.39 -7.60
C SER A 152 21.66 1.66 -8.75
N ASP A 153 22.72 2.41 -8.46
CA ASP A 153 23.81 2.66 -9.37
C ASP A 153 25.12 2.30 -8.65
N ASN A 154 25.67 1.17 -9.03
CA ASN A 154 26.90 0.67 -8.47
C ASN A 154 28.01 0.80 -9.53
N ALA A 155 28.86 1.84 -9.39
CA ALA A 155 30.03 2.06 -10.23
C ALA A 155 29.73 2.06 -11.76
N GLY A 156 28.63 2.73 -12.16
CA GLY A 156 28.22 2.82 -13.57
C GLY A 156 27.30 1.70 -14.04
N ASN A 157 26.98 0.73 -13.19
CA ASN A 157 26.00 -0.31 -13.48
C ASN A 157 24.65 0.08 -12.83
N ALA A 158 23.87 0.88 -13.55
CA ALA A 158 22.54 1.28 -13.12
C ALA A 158 21.56 0.10 -13.24
N SER A 159 20.78 -0.12 -12.19
CA SER A 159 19.72 -1.13 -12.17
C SER A 159 18.47 -0.63 -11.45
N TYR A 160 17.32 -1.12 -11.88
CA TYR A 160 16.04 -0.91 -11.21
C TYR A 160 15.39 -2.29 -11.03
N ALA A 161 15.40 -2.80 -9.82
CA ALA A 161 15.00 -4.17 -9.51
C ALA A 161 14.25 -4.25 -8.19
N MET A 162 13.49 -5.34 -8.02
CA MET A 162 12.78 -5.63 -6.77
C MET A 162 13.76 -5.81 -5.62
N ASN A 163 13.44 -5.20 -4.50
CA ASN A 163 14.15 -5.35 -3.24
C ASN A 163 13.15 -5.66 -2.14
N ASP A 164 13.37 -6.75 -1.41
CA ASP A 164 12.54 -7.29 -0.35
C ASP A 164 12.99 -6.88 1.07
N LYS A 165 13.99 -5.99 1.19
CA LYS A 165 14.55 -5.53 2.48
C LYS A 165 14.26 -4.06 2.80
N ASN A 166 13.29 -3.45 2.13
CA ASN A 166 13.08 -2.00 2.25
C ASN A 166 12.20 -1.58 3.41
N PHE A 167 11.45 -2.50 4.01
CA PHE A 167 10.48 -2.19 5.04
C PHE A 167 10.62 -3.11 6.25
N ASN A 168 10.34 -2.56 7.43
CA ASN A 168 10.18 -3.31 8.67
C ASN A 168 8.69 -3.33 9.05
N ASP A 169 8.28 -4.41 9.68
CA ASP A 169 6.92 -4.54 10.23
C ASP A 169 6.74 -3.71 11.51
#